data_031cc7ae95de36f8aaa2dd820f1065e7
#
_entry.id   031cc7ae95de36f8aaa2dd820f1065e7
#
_cell.length_a   1.000
_cell.length_b   1.000
_cell.length_c   1.000
_cell.angle_alpha   90.00
_cell.angle_beta   90.00
_cell.angle_gamma   90.00
#
_symmetry.space_group_name_H-M   'P 1'
#
loop_
_entity.id
_entity.type
_entity.pdbx_description
1 polymer ?
#
loop_
_entity_poly.entity_id
_entity_poly.type
_entity_poly.pdbx_seq_one_letter_code
_entity_poly.pdbx_strand_id
1 'polypeptide(L)'
;MNKETLQLFRTLTELQGASGFEHDVRRFMKQELSKYADEIVQDGLGSVFGLKKGDETGPRVLVAGHMDEVGFMITQITKNGMLRFQPLGGWWSQVLLAQRVQVITKNGPVIGVVGSIPPHLLSDAQRAKPMDIKNMLIDIGADSYEDAIEIGIKPGQQIVPICPFTPMANEKKIMAKAWDNRYGCGLAIELLKELKDETLPNTLYSGATVQEEVGLRGAQTAANMIQPDIFYALDASPANDASGDKTQFGQLGKGALLRIYDRTMVTHRGMREFILDTAETHNIPYQYFISQGGTDAGRVHTSNSGIPSAVIGVCARYIHTHASILHVDDYAAAKELITKLVRATDKTTLETIKNNA
;
A
#
# COMPACT_ATOMS: atom_id res chain seq x y z
N MET A 1 14.55 11.22 5.30
CA MET A 1 14.81 10.57 3.99
C MET A 1 15.88 11.33 3.23
N ASN A 2 16.82 10.63 2.59
CA ASN A 2 17.82 11.24 1.70
C ASN A 2 17.22 11.49 0.29
N LYS A 3 17.99 12.15 -0.59
CA LYS A 3 17.51 12.49 -1.95
C LYS A 3 17.14 11.25 -2.80
N GLU A 4 17.89 10.16 -2.68
CA GLU A 4 17.65 8.92 -3.41
C GLU A 4 16.35 8.26 -2.96
N THR A 5 16.12 8.15 -1.66
CA THR A 5 14.87 7.63 -1.07
C THR A 5 13.67 8.50 -1.47
N LEU A 6 13.81 9.84 -1.46
CA LEU A 6 12.75 10.74 -1.93
C LEU A 6 12.43 10.53 -3.41
N GLN A 7 13.44 10.32 -4.25
CA GLN A 7 13.23 10.04 -5.67
C GLN A 7 12.58 8.67 -5.90
N LEU A 8 12.96 7.66 -5.13
CA LEU A 8 12.31 6.34 -5.15
C LEU A 8 10.81 6.45 -4.87
N PHE A 9 10.44 7.16 -3.80
CA PHE A 9 9.03 7.35 -3.43
C PHE A 9 8.27 8.24 -4.40
N ARG A 10 8.91 9.27 -4.95
CA ARG A 10 8.30 10.06 -6.03
C ARG A 10 7.92 9.15 -7.21
N THR A 11 8.86 8.33 -7.68
CA THR A 11 8.60 7.41 -8.79
C THR A 11 7.48 6.43 -8.44
N LEU A 12 7.56 5.77 -7.27
CA LEU A 12 6.56 4.78 -6.86
C LEU A 12 5.15 5.38 -6.72
N THR A 13 5.03 6.56 -6.12
CA THR A 13 3.71 7.17 -5.89
C THR A 13 3.11 7.79 -7.16
N GLU A 14 3.93 8.17 -8.14
CA GLU A 14 3.47 8.74 -9.41
C GLU A 14 3.15 7.67 -10.47
N LEU A 15 3.67 6.43 -10.32
CA LEU A 15 3.28 5.30 -11.17
C LEU A 15 1.80 4.95 -11.00
N GLN A 16 1.15 4.54 -12.11
CA GLN A 16 -0.22 4.07 -12.13
C GLN A 16 -0.27 2.57 -11.81
N GLY A 17 -1.28 2.14 -11.08
CA GLY A 17 -1.42 0.75 -10.71
C GLY A 17 -2.61 0.54 -9.78
N ALA A 18 -3.83 0.66 -10.29
CA ALA A 18 -5.01 0.19 -9.57
C ALA A 18 -4.99 -1.33 -9.46
N SER A 19 -5.78 -1.89 -8.53
CA SER A 19 -5.85 -3.34 -8.32
C SER A 19 -6.14 -4.10 -9.62
N GLY A 20 -5.26 -5.04 -9.97
CA GLY A 20 -5.30 -5.81 -11.23
C GLY A 20 -4.58 -5.14 -12.40
N PHE A 21 -4.02 -3.94 -12.20
CA PHE A 21 -3.30 -3.15 -13.21
C PHE A 21 -1.90 -2.75 -12.76
N GLU A 22 -1.27 -3.50 -11.89
CA GLU A 22 0.00 -3.18 -11.22
C GLU A 22 1.24 -3.34 -12.14
N HIS A 23 1.05 -3.58 -13.42
CA HIS A 23 2.12 -3.91 -14.37
C HIS A 23 3.31 -2.93 -14.35
N ASP A 24 3.06 -1.62 -14.33
CA ASP A 24 4.14 -0.63 -14.36
C ASP A 24 4.89 -0.56 -13.04
N VAL A 25 4.17 -0.67 -11.92
CA VAL A 25 4.77 -0.75 -10.58
C VAL A 25 5.60 -2.03 -10.45
N ARG A 26 5.07 -3.17 -10.89
CA ARG A 26 5.79 -4.46 -10.87
C ARG A 26 7.07 -4.41 -11.69
N ARG A 27 7.03 -3.79 -12.88
CA ARG A 27 8.24 -3.62 -13.72
C ARG A 27 9.30 -2.79 -13.00
N PHE A 28 8.89 -1.69 -12.37
CA PHE A 28 9.78 -0.86 -11.57
C PHE A 28 10.32 -1.61 -10.35
N MET A 29 9.45 -2.31 -9.60
CA MET A 29 9.87 -3.14 -8.46
C MET A 29 10.91 -4.18 -8.87
N LYS A 30 10.70 -4.91 -9.97
CA LYS A 30 11.68 -5.88 -10.48
C LYS A 30 13.04 -5.23 -10.77
N GLN A 31 13.02 -4.09 -11.43
CA GLN A 31 14.25 -3.35 -11.76
C GLN A 31 15.01 -2.92 -10.51
N GLU A 32 14.31 -2.40 -9.50
CA GLU A 32 14.95 -1.94 -8.27
C GLU A 32 15.42 -3.11 -7.38
N LEU A 33 14.58 -4.13 -7.16
CA LEU A 33 14.92 -5.30 -6.36
C LEU A 33 16.12 -6.08 -6.93
N SER A 34 16.21 -6.20 -8.26
CA SER A 34 17.32 -6.92 -8.92
C SER A 34 18.70 -6.32 -8.67
N LYS A 35 18.79 -5.09 -8.20
CA LYS A 35 20.07 -4.44 -7.83
C LYS A 35 20.66 -4.99 -6.53
N TYR A 36 19.84 -5.62 -5.69
CA TYR A 36 20.17 -5.95 -4.31
C TYR A 36 19.86 -7.40 -3.91
N ALA A 37 19.06 -8.10 -4.72
CA ALA A 37 18.63 -9.47 -4.50
C ALA A 37 19.53 -10.47 -5.24
N ASP A 38 19.66 -11.69 -4.72
CA ASP A 38 20.33 -12.79 -5.39
C ASP A 38 19.48 -13.36 -6.54
N GLU A 39 18.14 -13.30 -6.38
CA GLU A 39 17.16 -13.81 -7.34
C GLU A 39 15.85 -12.99 -7.26
N ILE A 40 15.13 -12.91 -8.37
CA ILE A 40 13.77 -12.34 -8.42
C ILE A 40 12.77 -13.49 -8.59
N VAL A 41 11.81 -13.58 -7.66
CA VAL A 41 10.70 -14.55 -7.74
C VAL A 41 9.38 -13.83 -7.94
N GLN A 42 8.46 -14.46 -8.68
CA GLN A 42 7.15 -13.88 -8.98
C GLN A 42 6.09 -14.98 -8.99
N ASP A 43 4.93 -14.69 -8.40
CA ASP A 43 3.77 -15.60 -8.47
C ASP A 43 2.94 -15.43 -9.76
N GLY A 44 1.94 -16.28 -9.93
CA GLY A 44 1.06 -16.28 -11.10
C GLY A 44 0.14 -15.08 -11.21
N LEU A 45 -0.13 -14.33 -10.12
CA LEU A 45 -0.92 -13.09 -10.14
C LEU A 45 -0.07 -11.85 -10.37
N GLY A 46 1.25 -11.94 -10.12
CA GLY A 46 2.19 -10.86 -10.38
C GLY A 46 2.80 -10.23 -9.14
N SER A 47 2.60 -10.78 -7.94
CA SER A 47 3.39 -10.40 -6.76
C SER A 47 4.86 -10.68 -7.03
N VAL A 48 5.77 -9.78 -6.60
CA VAL A 48 7.19 -9.86 -6.93
C VAL A 48 8.07 -9.63 -5.70
N PHE A 49 9.10 -10.46 -5.56
CA PHE A 49 10.02 -10.42 -4.42
C PHE A 49 11.46 -10.58 -4.88
N GLY A 50 12.36 -9.85 -4.23
CA GLY A 50 13.78 -10.14 -4.24
C GLY A 50 14.09 -11.17 -3.15
N LEU A 51 14.71 -12.25 -3.55
CA LEU A 51 15.26 -13.26 -2.63
C LEU A 51 16.68 -12.87 -2.24
N LYS A 52 16.97 -12.81 -0.95
CA LYS A 52 18.31 -12.75 -0.41
C LYS A 52 18.58 -14.01 0.40
N LYS A 53 19.55 -14.80 -0.07
CA LYS A 53 19.99 -16.03 0.57
C LYS A 53 20.81 -15.70 1.82
N GLY A 54 20.48 -16.36 2.91
CA GLY A 54 21.25 -16.34 4.15
C GLY A 54 21.50 -17.76 4.62
N ASP A 55 21.35 -18.03 5.92
CA ASP A 55 21.46 -19.38 6.45
C ASP A 55 20.33 -20.27 5.88
N GLU A 56 20.69 -21.29 5.12
CA GLU A 56 19.74 -22.24 4.51
C GLU A 56 18.96 -23.05 5.55
N THR A 57 19.48 -23.18 6.76
CA THR A 57 18.80 -23.84 7.89
C THR A 57 17.94 -22.90 8.71
N GLY A 58 18.06 -21.60 8.46
CA GLY A 58 17.28 -20.54 9.10
C GLY A 58 15.85 -20.42 8.55
N PRO A 59 15.02 -19.60 9.20
CA PRO A 59 13.65 -19.40 8.77
C PRO A 59 13.54 -18.65 7.43
N ARG A 60 12.46 -18.91 6.70
CA ARG A 60 12.05 -18.09 5.56
C ARG A 60 11.25 -16.91 6.05
N VAL A 61 11.80 -15.72 5.91
CA VAL A 61 11.16 -14.44 6.29
C VAL A 61 10.58 -13.80 5.05
N LEU A 62 9.28 -13.53 5.07
CA LEU A 62 8.60 -12.76 4.02
C LEU A 62 8.29 -11.36 4.53
N VAL A 63 8.68 -10.35 3.77
CA VAL A 63 8.38 -8.94 4.01
C VAL A 63 7.74 -8.35 2.77
N ALA A 64 6.54 -7.81 2.87
CA ALA A 64 5.81 -7.32 1.71
C ALA A 64 5.01 -6.04 1.99
N GLY A 65 5.07 -5.08 1.04
CA GLY A 65 4.00 -4.13 0.81
C GLY A 65 3.02 -4.64 -0.24
N HIS A 66 2.08 -3.79 -0.71
CA HIS A 66 1.29 -4.10 -1.89
C HIS A 66 1.45 -3.03 -2.98
N MET A 67 1.41 -3.47 -4.24
CA MET A 67 1.67 -2.61 -5.40
C MET A 67 0.45 -1.81 -5.83
N ASP A 68 -0.74 -2.35 -5.59
CA ASP A 68 -1.95 -1.68 -6.01
C ASP A 68 -2.26 -0.45 -5.16
N GLU A 69 -2.98 0.45 -5.77
CA GLU A 69 -3.59 1.63 -5.15
C GLU A 69 -5.10 1.60 -5.38
N VAL A 70 -5.87 2.23 -4.51
CA VAL A 70 -7.30 2.44 -4.77
C VAL A 70 -7.50 3.25 -6.06
N GLY A 71 -8.43 2.81 -6.89
CA GLY A 71 -8.70 3.42 -8.18
C GLY A 71 -10.07 3.03 -8.70
N PHE A 72 -10.22 3.04 -10.02
CA PHE A 72 -11.48 2.68 -10.66
C PHE A 72 -11.21 1.91 -11.95
N MET A 73 -12.25 1.26 -12.46
CA MET A 73 -12.26 0.62 -13.78
C MET A 73 -13.47 1.13 -14.59
N ILE A 74 -13.26 1.45 -15.85
CA ILE A 74 -14.36 1.83 -16.77
C ILE A 74 -15.29 0.63 -16.96
N THR A 75 -16.58 0.84 -16.73
CA THR A 75 -17.61 -0.18 -17.00
C THR A 75 -18.40 0.09 -18.26
N GLN A 76 -18.64 1.37 -18.60
CA GLN A 76 -19.45 1.76 -19.74
C GLN A 76 -19.10 3.18 -20.20
N ILE A 77 -19.22 3.41 -21.51
CA ILE A 77 -19.22 4.76 -22.12
C ILE A 77 -20.67 5.12 -22.43
N THR A 78 -21.12 6.30 -22.03
CA THR A 78 -22.48 6.79 -22.30
C THR A 78 -22.58 7.35 -23.71
N LYS A 79 -23.81 7.60 -24.21
CA LYS A 79 -24.03 8.17 -25.56
C LYS A 79 -23.39 9.55 -25.77
N ASN A 80 -23.25 10.31 -24.67
CA ASN A 80 -22.64 11.64 -24.67
C ASN A 80 -21.18 11.64 -24.17
N GLY A 81 -20.47 10.51 -24.30
CA GLY A 81 -19.05 10.42 -24.04
C GLY A 81 -18.61 10.31 -22.57
N MET A 82 -19.53 10.37 -21.60
CA MET A 82 -19.21 10.23 -20.18
C MET A 82 -18.87 8.79 -19.84
N LEU A 83 -18.02 8.58 -18.82
CA LEU A 83 -17.61 7.24 -18.38
C LEU A 83 -18.34 6.83 -17.10
N ARG A 84 -18.96 5.64 -17.10
CA ARG A 84 -19.35 4.94 -15.88
C ARG A 84 -18.20 4.09 -15.40
N PHE A 85 -18.07 3.96 -14.09
CA PHE A 85 -16.93 3.28 -13.48
C PHE A 85 -17.31 2.46 -12.25
N GLN A 86 -16.49 1.47 -11.95
CA GLN A 86 -16.53 0.64 -10.75
C GLN A 86 -15.34 1.00 -9.86
N PRO A 87 -15.52 1.28 -8.56
CA PRO A 87 -14.41 1.40 -7.63
C PRO A 87 -13.60 0.11 -7.52
N LEU A 88 -12.29 0.26 -7.44
CA LEU A 88 -11.33 -0.76 -7.05
C LEU A 88 -10.70 -0.31 -5.73
N GLY A 89 -10.97 -1.05 -4.65
CA GLY A 89 -10.66 -0.65 -3.29
C GLY A 89 -11.76 0.19 -2.63
N GLY A 90 -11.52 0.59 -1.40
CA GLY A 90 -12.49 1.29 -0.56
C GLY A 90 -12.48 2.81 -0.76
N TRP A 91 -13.56 3.37 -1.30
CA TRP A 91 -13.73 4.80 -1.50
C TRP A 91 -14.92 5.37 -0.73
N TRP A 92 -14.73 6.51 -0.11
CA TRP A 92 -15.83 7.31 0.40
C TRP A 92 -16.32 8.29 -0.67
N SER A 93 -17.61 8.24 -1.00
CA SER A 93 -18.17 9.00 -2.13
C SER A 93 -17.93 10.53 -2.06
N GLN A 94 -17.84 11.09 -0.85
CA GLN A 94 -17.66 12.53 -0.66
C GLN A 94 -16.28 13.05 -1.06
N VAL A 95 -15.26 12.19 -1.17
CA VAL A 95 -13.90 12.62 -1.57
C VAL A 95 -13.67 12.53 -3.09
N LEU A 96 -14.68 12.16 -3.87
CA LEU A 96 -14.54 11.90 -5.30
C LEU A 96 -14.91 13.10 -6.18
N LEU A 97 -15.99 13.81 -5.85
CA LEU A 97 -16.56 14.86 -6.71
C LEU A 97 -15.54 15.96 -7.02
N ALA A 98 -15.49 16.38 -8.28
CA ALA A 98 -14.59 17.37 -8.84
C ALA A 98 -13.09 17.00 -8.79
N GLN A 99 -12.74 15.76 -8.45
CA GLN A 99 -11.34 15.31 -8.44
C GLN A 99 -10.87 14.99 -9.85
N ARG A 100 -9.63 15.36 -10.14
CA ARG A 100 -8.95 14.99 -11.39
C ARG A 100 -8.48 13.56 -11.33
N VAL A 101 -8.69 12.86 -12.43
CA VAL A 101 -8.28 11.47 -12.63
C VAL A 101 -7.60 11.31 -13.99
N GLN A 102 -6.93 10.20 -14.20
CA GLN A 102 -6.42 9.83 -15.52
C GLN A 102 -6.85 8.41 -15.87
N VAL A 103 -7.36 8.26 -17.09
CA VAL A 103 -7.63 6.97 -17.73
C VAL A 103 -6.37 6.52 -18.43
N ILE A 104 -5.94 5.30 -18.20
CA ILE A 104 -4.74 4.75 -18.84
C ILE A 104 -5.16 4.01 -20.12
N THR A 105 -4.82 4.61 -21.26
CA THR A 105 -5.11 4.05 -22.59
C THR A 105 -3.83 3.56 -23.29
N LYS A 106 -3.98 2.86 -24.39
CA LYS A 106 -2.83 2.43 -25.23
C LYS A 106 -2.07 3.63 -25.83
N ASN A 107 -2.75 4.77 -26.00
CA ASN A 107 -2.20 5.98 -26.61
C ASN A 107 -1.60 6.92 -25.56
N GLY A 108 -1.60 6.53 -24.30
CA GLY A 108 -1.16 7.33 -23.16
C GLY A 108 -2.31 7.70 -22.20
N PRO A 109 -2.02 8.45 -21.13
CA PRO A 109 -3.04 8.84 -20.17
C PRO A 109 -3.98 9.92 -20.73
N VAL A 110 -5.28 9.75 -20.50
CA VAL A 110 -6.32 10.72 -20.80
C VAL A 110 -6.81 11.34 -19.50
N ILE A 111 -6.72 12.66 -19.37
CA ILE A 111 -7.16 13.38 -18.18
C ILE A 111 -8.69 13.48 -18.17
N GLY A 112 -9.29 13.23 -17.01
CA GLY A 112 -10.69 13.41 -16.77
C GLY A 112 -10.97 14.03 -15.40
N VAL A 113 -12.22 14.31 -15.15
CA VAL A 113 -12.72 14.82 -13.87
C VAL A 113 -13.95 14.04 -13.43
N VAL A 114 -14.02 13.68 -12.15
CA VAL A 114 -15.26 13.14 -11.59
C VAL A 114 -16.29 14.28 -11.54
N GLY A 115 -17.38 14.13 -12.29
CA GLY A 115 -18.39 15.15 -12.43
C GLY A 115 -19.02 15.54 -11.09
N SER A 116 -19.34 16.82 -10.94
CA SER A 116 -20.06 17.35 -9.80
C SER A 116 -21.24 18.20 -10.25
N ILE A 117 -22.23 18.40 -9.37
CA ILE A 117 -23.39 19.24 -9.64
C ILE A 117 -23.26 20.51 -8.80
N PRO A 118 -23.34 21.72 -9.41
CA PRO A 118 -23.30 22.96 -8.65
C PRO A 118 -24.44 23.04 -7.62
N PRO A 119 -24.20 23.60 -6.43
CA PRO A 119 -25.20 23.62 -5.35
C PRO A 119 -26.53 24.22 -5.71
N HIS A 120 -26.56 25.24 -6.61
CA HIS A 120 -27.79 25.91 -7.05
C HIS A 120 -28.68 25.07 -7.99
N LEU A 121 -28.15 23.94 -8.50
CA LEU A 121 -28.93 22.99 -9.29
C LEU A 121 -29.40 21.78 -8.45
N LEU A 122 -29.03 21.72 -7.17
CA LEU A 122 -29.42 20.65 -6.25
C LEU A 122 -30.65 21.06 -5.44
N SER A 123 -31.61 20.16 -5.28
CA SER A 123 -32.67 20.30 -4.29
C SER A 123 -32.08 20.14 -2.87
N ASP A 124 -32.79 20.59 -1.84
CA ASP A 124 -32.35 20.46 -0.43
C ASP A 124 -32.14 18.99 -0.03
N ALA A 125 -33.00 18.10 -0.52
CA ALA A 125 -32.87 16.67 -0.28
C ALA A 125 -31.60 16.07 -0.91
N GLN A 126 -31.18 16.56 -2.08
CA GLN A 126 -29.93 16.15 -2.72
C GLN A 126 -28.70 16.70 -2.02
N ARG A 127 -28.76 17.96 -1.52
CA ARG A 127 -27.67 18.55 -0.73
C ARG A 127 -27.43 17.84 0.59
N ALA A 128 -28.51 17.33 1.21
CA ALA A 128 -28.45 16.64 2.50
C ALA A 128 -27.88 15.21 2.45
N LYS A 129 -27.71 14.62 1.27
CA LYS A 129 -27.24 13.24 1.10
C LYS A 129 -26.01 13.17 0.22
N PRO A 130 -24.98 12.37 0.60
CA PRO A 130 -23.88 12.06 -0.29
C PRO A 130 -24.40 11.42 -1.59
N MET A 131 -23.79 11.76 -2.72
CA MET A 131 -24.09 11.09 -3.98
C MET A 131 -23.49 9.68 -3.97
N ASP A 132 -24.29 8.69 -4.33
CA ASP A 132 -23.77 7.32 -4.54
C ASP A 132 -22.78 7.30 -5.69
N ILE A 133 -21.68 6.56 -5.53
CA ILE A 133 -20.62 6.42 -6.56
C ILE A 133 -21.19 5.89 -7.88
N LYS A 134 -22.15 4.97 -7.85
CA LYS A 134 -22.82 4.43 -9.05
C LYS A 134 -23.54 5.48 -9.91
N ASN A 135 -23.83 6.67 -9.34
CA ASN A 135 -24.48 7.78 -10.02
C ASN A 135 -23.47 8.83 -10.51
N MET A 136 -22.19 8.69 -10.18
CA MET A 136 -21.13 9.57 -10.64
C MET A 136 -20.71 9.20 -12.06
N LEU A 137 -20.23 10.18 -12.79
CA LEU A 137 -19.67 10.01 -14.13
C LEU A 137 -18.29 10.67 -14.16
N ILE A 138 -17.42 10.17 -15.01
CA ILE A 138 -16.14 10.81 -15.31
C ILE A 138 -16.28 11.48 -16.68
N ASP A 139 -15.96 12.77 -16.72
CA ASP A 139 -15.90 13.58 -17.93
C ASP A 139 -14.45 13.66 -18.41
N ILE A 140 -14.22 13.29 -19.65
CA ILE A 140 -12.92 13.31 -20.34
C ILE A 140 -12.89 14.35 -21.48
N GLY A 141 -13.96 15.16 -21.62
CA GLY A 141 -14.12 16.13 -22.69
C GLY A 141 -14.58 15.53 -24.03
N ALA A 142 -15.10 14.30 -24.05
CA ALA A 142 -15.68 13.69 -25.24
C ALA A 142 -17.13 14.14 -25.43
N ASP A 143 -17.53 14.44 -26.68
CA ASP A 143 -18.88 14.91 -27.02
C ASP A 143 -19.85 13.77 -27.34
N SER A 144 -19.32 12.59 -27.67
CA SER A 144 -20.12 11.40 -28.02
C SER A 144 -19.43 10.09 -27.63
N TYR A 145 -20.17 8.99 -27.75
CA TYR A 145 -19.61 7.64 -27.60
C TYR A 145 -18.49 7.39 -28.62
N GLU A 146 -18.71 7.77 -29.87
CA GLU A 146 -17.77 7.59 -30.99
C GLU A 146 -16.49 8.37 -30.74
N ASP A 147 -16.59 9.61 -30.27
CA ASP A 147 -15.44 10.45 -29.92
C ASP A 147 -14.63 9.84 -28.78
N ALA A 148 -15.27 9.34 -27.72
CA ALA A 148 -14.56 8.63 -26.65
C ALA A 148 -13.81 7.38 -27.16
N ILE A 149 -14.39 6.63 -28.12
CA ILE A 149 -13.72 5.48 -28.76
C ILE A 149 -12.50 5.93 -29.59
N GLU A 150 -12.59 7.04 -30.34
CA GLU A 150 -11.49 7.61 -31.12
C GLU A 150 -10.34 8.07 -30.22
N ILE A 151 -10.65 8.66 -29.06
CA ILE A 151 -9.67 9.00 -28.01
C ILE A 151 -8.94 7.75 -27.49
N GLY A 152 -9.53 6.56 -27.65
CA GLY A 152 -8.95 5.27 -27.24
C GLY A 152 -9.53 4.70 -25.94
N ILE A 153 -10.68 5.21 -25.50
CA ILE A 153 -11.37 4.73 -24.31
C ILE A 153 -12.07 3.39 -24.59
N LYS A 154 -11.96 2.49 -23.62
CA LYS A 154 -12.62 1.18 -23.64
C LYS A 154 -13.03 0.74 -22.23
N PRO A 155 -14.16 0.05 -22.08
CA PRO A 155 -14.47 -0.66 -20.85
C PRO A 155 -13.33 -1.59 -20.44
N GLY A 156 -13.10 -1.73 -19.13
CA GLY A 156 -12.02 -2.52 -18.57
C GLY A 156 -10.68 -1.78 -18.40
N GLN A 157 -10.56 -0.53 -18.82
CA GLN A 157 -9.36 0.28 -18.55
C GLN A 157 -9.38 0.83 -17.13
N GLN A 158 -8.19 0.93 -16.52
CA GLN A 158 -8.04 1.54 -15.20
C GLN A 158 -8.14 3.05 -15.23
N ILE A 159 -8.58 3.59 -14.13
CA ILE A 159 -8.60 5.02 -13.83
C ILE A 159 -7.95 5.21 -12.46
N VAL A 160 -7.00 6.13 -12.38
CA VAL A 160 -6.31 6.42 -11.12
C VAL A 160 -6.38 7.91 -10.77
N PRO A 161 -6.32 8.27 -9.48
CA PRO A 161 -6.28 9.68 -9.06
C PRO A 161 -4.99 10.36 -9.50
N ILE A 162 -5.01 11.68 -9.53
CA ILE A 162 -3.85 12.53 -9.84
C ILE A 162 -3.48 13.32 -8.59
N CYS A 163 -2.29 13.08 -8.05
CA CYS A 163 -1.68 13.87 -7.00
C CYS A 163 -0.16 13.81 -7.12
N PRO A 164 0.50 14.87 -7.57
CA PRO A 164 1.96 14.92 -7.67
C PRO A 164 2.61 14.78 -6.29
N PHE A 165 3.76 14.13 -6.24
CA PHE A 165 4.59 14.04 -5.04
C PHE A 165 5.07 15.42 -4.60
N THR A 166 4.59 15.91 -3.47
CA THR A 166 4.75 17.30 -3.03
C THR A 166 5.27 17.36 -1.59
N PRO A 167 6.55 17.72 -1.37
CA PRO A 167 7.00 18.15 -0.05
C PRO A 167 6.16 19.36 0.42
N MET A 168 5.68 19.31 1.65
CA MET A 168 4.82 20.34 2.19
C MET A 168 5.65 21.46 2.87
N ALA A 169 4.99 22.51 3.38
CA ALA A 169 5.64 23.59 4.11
C ALA A 169 6.45 23.10 5.34
N ASN A 170 5.98 22.03 5.99
CA ASN A 170 6.82 21.23 6.87
C ASN A 170 7.45 20.10 6.03
N GLU A 171 8.73 20.24 5.68
CA GLU A 171 9.48 19.32 4.82
C GLU A 171 9.54 17.87 5.34
N LYS A 172 9.19 17.64 6.61
CA LYS A 172 8.99 16.29 7.17
C LYS A 172 7.69 15.63 6.74
N LYS A 173 6.79 16.35 6.07
CA LYS A 173 5.51 15.86 5.57
C LYS A 173 5.47 15.90 4.05
N ILE A 174 5.06 14.80 3.46
CA ILE A 174 5.02 14.67 2.01
C ILE A 174 3.62 14.23 1.61
N MET A 175 2.99 15.03 0.74
CA MET A 175 1.71 14.71 0.13
C MET A 175 1.94 13.98 -1.19
N ALA A 176 1.23 12.86 -1.38
CA ALA A 176 1.17 12.13 -2.64
C ALA A 176 -0.08 11.24 -2.68
N LYS A 177 -0.44 10.71 -3.86
CA LYS A 177 -1.35 9.57 -3.92
C LYS A 177 -0.63 8.30 -3.49
N ALA A 178 -1.39 7.25 -3.22
CA ALA A 178 -0.88 5.89 -3.08
C ALA A 178 0.23 5.67 -2.02
N TRP A 179 0.30 6.50 -0.97
CA TRP A 179 1.14 6.14 0.18
C TRP A 179 0.72 4.79 0.76
N ASP A 180 -0.55 4.49 0.70
CA ASP A 180 -1.14 3.17 0.80
C ASP A 180 -1.17 2.54 -0.61
N ASN A 181 -0.25 1.58 -1.02
CA ASN A 181 0.85 1.18 -0.12
C ASN A 181 2.21 1.24 -0.83
N ARG A 182 2.49 2.31 -1.56
CA ARG A 182 3.82 2.52 -2.16
C ARG A 182 4.89 2.78 -1.09
N TYR A 183 4.47 3.13 0.14
CA TYR A 183 5.32 3.11 1.32
C TYR A 183 5.95 1.72 1.51
N GLY A 184 5.15 0.69 1.58
CA GLY A 184 5.61 -0.68 1.77
C GLY A 184 6.47 -1.17 0.60
N CYS A 185 6.10 -0.83 -0.63
CA CYS A 185 6.91 -1.13 -1.82
C CYS A 185 8.32 -0.54 -1.74
N GLY A 186 8.41 0.75 -1.41
CA GLY A 186 9.71 1.44 -1.29
C GLY A 186 10.53 0.92 -0.12
N LEU A 187 9.90 0.64 1.02
CA LEU A 187 10.60 0.10 2.18
C LEU A 187 11.14 -1.32 1.91
N ALA A 188 10.41 -2.16 1.17
CA ALA A 188 10.89 -3.49 0.78
C ALA A 188 12.16 -3.44 -0.09
N ILE A 189 12.26 -2.45 -1.00
CA ILE A 189 13.48 -2.19 -1.78
C ILE A 189 14.61 -1.71 -0.88
N GLU A 190 14.35 -0.73 -0.03
CA GLU A 190 15.35 -0.15 0.88
C GLU A 190 15.85 -1.16 1.92
N LEU A 191 15.02 -2.12 2.34
CA LEU A 191 15.40 -3.21 3.22
C LEU A 191 16.45 -4.12 2.56
N LEU A 192 16.23 -4.57 1.33
CA LEU A 192 17.21 -5.36 0.59
C LEU A 192 18.51 -4.58 0.34
N LYS A 193 18.39 -3.30 -0.02
CA LYS A 193 19.54 -2.42 -0.19
C LYS A 193 20.39 -2.30 1.08
N GLU A 194 19.75 -2.17 2.23
CA GLU A 194 20.41 -2.07 3.54
C GLU A 194 21.15 -3.35 3.91
N LEU A 195 20.55 -4.49 3.58
CA LEU A 195 21.04 -5.82 3.98
C LEU A 195 21.91 -6.52 2.92
N LYS A 196 22.13 -5.93 1.75
CA LYS A 196 22.71 -6.58 0.57
C LYS A 196 24.06 -7.26 0.83
N ASP A 197 24.92 -6.66 1.65
CA ASP A 197 26.28 -7.12 1.93
C ASP A 197 26.39 -7.95 3.23
N GLU A 198 25.24 -8.22 3.88
CA GLU A 198 25.20 -8.97 5.15
C GLU A 198 24.90 -10.45 4.94
N THR A 199 25.48 -11.31 5.78
CA THR A 199 25.05 -12.70 5.93
C THR A 199 23.93 -12.75 6.96
N LEU A 200 22.72 -13.09 6.52
CA LEU A 200 21.54 -13.16 7.38
C LEU A 200 21.39 -14.54 8.02
N PRO A 201 20.82 -14.62 9.25
CA PRO A 201 20.49 -15.88 9.91
C PRO A 201 19.21 -16.54 9.35
N ASN A 202 18.70 -16.03 8.23
CA ASN A 202 17.45 -16.43 7.59
C ASN A 202 17.54 -16.25 6.07
N THR A 203 16.57 -16.81 5.37
CA THR A 203 16.35 -16.52 3.96
C THR A 203 15.26 -15.44 3.83
N LEU A 204 15.61 -14.28 3.29
CA LEU A 204 14.71 -13.13 3.18
C LEU A 204 14.08 -13.05 1.79
N TYR A 205 12.75 -12.96 1.75
CA TYR A 205 11.97 -12.55 0.60
C TYR A 205 11.39 -11.15 0.89
N SER A 206 11.81 -10.15 0.15
CA SER A 206 11.34 -8.77 0.33
C SER A 206 10.80 -8.22 -0.98
N GLY A 207 9.58 -7.70 -0.97
CA GLY A 207 8.94 -7.20 -2.19
C GLY A 207 7.52 -6.71 -2.00
N ALA A 208 6.65 -7.04 -2.95
CA ALA A 208 5.28 -6.55 -2.90
C ALA A 208 4.28 -7.53 -3.56
N THR A 209 3.09 -7.54 -2.99
CA THR A 209 1.92 -8.28 -3.46
C THR A 209 1.11 -7.47 -4.46
N VAL A 210 0.06 -8.08 -5.02
CA VAL A 210 -0.93 -7.45 -5.90
C VAL A 210 -2.34 -7.61 -5.33
N GLN A 211 -3.27 -6.72 -5.74
CA GLN A 211 -4.70 -6.84 -5.45
C GLN A 211 -5.03 -6.96 -3.96
N GLU A 212 -4.31 -6.24 -3.12
CA GLU A 212 -4.60 -6.15 -1.68
C GLU A 212 -5.95 -5.50 -1.45
N GLU A 213 -6.18 -4.34 -2.06
CA GLU A 213 -7.34 -3.45 -1.91
C GLU A 213 -8.69 -4.08 -2.29
N VAL A 214 -8.65 -5.18 -3.05
CA VAL A 214 -9.84 -5.90 -3.51
C VAL A 214 -9.96 -7.30 -2.91
N GLY A 215 -9.25 -7.56 -1.81
CA GLY A 215 -9.43 -8.78 -1.02
C GLY A 215 -8.17 -9.58 -0.70
N LEU A 216 -7.01 -8.93 -0.51
CA LEU A 216 -5.75 -9.54 -0.02
C LEU A 216 -5.29 -10.73 -0.90
N ARG A 217 -5.47 -10.62 -2.23
CA ARG A 217 -5.37 -11.79 -3.11
C ARG A 217 -3.95 -12.24 -3.35
N GLY A 218 -3.03 -11.29 -3.61
CA GLY A 218 -1.62 -11.57 -3.83
C GLY A 218 -0.91 -12.12 -2.59
N ALA A 219 -1.37 -11.76 -1.40
CA ALA A 219 -0.82 -12.27 -0.15
C ALA A 219 -0.97 -13.79 -0.04
N GLN A 220 -2.13 -14.34 -0.45
CA GLN A 220 -2.36 -15.78 -0.43
C GLN A 220 -1.48 -16.52 -1.42
N THR A 221 -1.37 -16.02 -2.67
CA THR A 221 -0.55 -16.66 -3.69
C THR A 221 0.93 -16.57 -3.37
N ALA A 222 1.39 -15.47 -2.81
CA ALA A 222 2.75 -15.29 -2.32
C ALA A 222 3.06 -16.25 -1.15
N ALA A 223 2.17 -16.38 -0.16
CA ALA A 223 2.34 -17.31 0.96
C ALA A 223 2.41 -18.77 0.48
N ASN A 224 1.58 -19.14 -0.49
CA ASN A 224 1.60 -20.50 -1.05
C ASN A 224 2.89 -20.79 -1.85
N MET A 225 3.39 -19.80 -2.60
CA MET A 225 4.62 -19.94 -3.40
C MET A 225 5.87 -20.01 -2.51
N ILE A 226 5.99 -19.09 -1.55
CA ILE A 226 7.20 -18.90 -0.74
C ILE A 226 7.20 -19.85 0.47
N GLN A 227 6.02 -20.16 1.02
CA GLN A 227 5.84 -20.93 2.26
C GLN A 227 6.69 -20.34 3.40
N PRO A 228 6.47 -19.07 3.77
CA PRO A 228 7.30 -18.42 4.79
C PRO A 228 7.00 -18.98 6.18
N ASP A 229 8.02 -18.93 7.06
CA ASP A 229 7.89 -19.27 8.47
C ASP A 229 7.39 -18.12 9.32
N ILE A 230 7.60 -16.88 8.82
CA ILE A 230 7.21 -15.63 9.47
C ILE A 230 6.93 -14.55 8.42
N PHE A 231 5.97 -13.66 8.69
CA PHE A 231 5.58 -12.61 7.75
C PHE A 231 5.45 -11.23 8.41
N TYR A 232 5.99 -10.23 7.74
CA TYR A 232 5.80 -8.82 8.06
C TYR A 232 5.13 -8.10 6.88
N ALA A 233 3.90 -7.65 7.07
CA ALA A 233 3.29 -6.70 6.15
C ALA A 233 3.84 -5.29 6.43
N LEU A 234 4.32 -4.63 5.39
CA LEU A 234 4.67 -3.22 5.42
C LEU A 234 3.46 -2.45 4.90
N ASP A 235 2.71 -1.78 5.79
CA ASP A 235 1.43 -1.21 5.37
C ASP A 235 1.14 0.17 5.97
N ALA A 236 0.44 1.02 5.23
CA ALA A 236 0.01 2.32 5.73
C ALA A 236 -1.34 2.19 6.45
N SER A 237 -1.54 2.98 7.48
CA SER A 237 -2.78 3.01 8.25
C SER A 237 -3.29 4.43 8.42
N PRO A 238 -4.61 4.66 8.57
CA PRO A 238 -5.14 6.00 8.66
C PRO A 238 -4.63 6.74 9.90
N ALA A 239 -4.12 7.94 9.73
CA ALA A 239 -3.89 8.87 10.82
C ALA A 239 -5.17 9.63 11.15
N ASN A 240 -5.47 9.76 12.45
CA ASN A 240 -6.65 10.48 12.95
C ASN A 240 -6.25 11.61 13.91
N ASP A 241 -5.28 12.42 13.51
CA ASP A 241 -4.67 13.47 14.33
C ASP A 241 -4.94 14.90 13.85
N ALA A 242 -5.71 15.06 12.78
CA ALA A 242 -5.97 16.38 12.18
C ALA A 242 -6.77 17.32 13.10
N SER A 243 -7.60 16.78 14.00
CA SER A 243 -8.32 17.55 15.02
C SER A 243 -7.44 18.03 16.18
N GLY A 244 -6.21 17.50 16.31
CA GLY A 244 -5.33 17.72 17.47
C GLY A 244 -5.63 16.82 18.66
N ASP A 245 -6.60 15.92 18.57
CA ASP A 245 -6.91 14.93 19.63
C ASP A 245 -5.79 13.88 19.70
N LYS A 246 -5.03 13.93 20.79
CA LYS A 246 -3.90 13.03 21.03
C LYS A 246 -4.30 11.65 21.56
N THR A 247 -5.58 11.42 21.84
CA THR A 247 -6.09 10.12 22.31
C THR A 247 -6.43 9.17 21.17
N GLN A 248 -6.54 9.69 19.94
CA GLN A 248 -6.84 8.89 18.76
C GLN A 248 -5.63 8.05 18.31
N PHE A 249 -5.92 6.85 17.84
CA PHE A 249 -4.90 6.03 17.19
C PHE A 249 -4.46 6.66 15.85
N GLY A 250 -3.18 6.49 15.52
CA GLY A 250 -2.60 7.01 14.28
C GLY A 250 -2.28 8.49 14.34
N GLN A 251 -1.08 8.80 14.82
CA GLN A 251 -0.53 10.15 14.93
C GLN A 251 0.70 10.30 14.06
N LEU A 252 0.76 11.29 13.17
CA LEU A 252 1.95 11.56 12.37
C LEU A 252 3.13 12.03 13.27
N GLY A 253 4.31 11.50 12.98
CA GLY A 253 5.55 11.86 13.68
C GLY A 253 5.70 11.15 15.04
N LYS A 254 4.97 10.05 15.28
CA LYS A 254 5.05 9.24 16.50
C LYS A 254 5.76 7.91 16.33
N GLY A 255 6.41 7.71 15.19
CA GLY A 255 7.22 6.54 14.92
C GLY A 255 6.48 5.42 14.20
N ALA A 256 7.09 4.23 14.22
CA ALA A 256 6.56 3.04 13.58
C ALA A 256 5.20 2.65 14.17
N LEU A 257 4.30 2.20 13.31
CA LEU A 257 2.98 1.76 13.73
C LEU A 257 2.98 0.25 13.95
N LEU A 258 2.61 -0.16 15.17
CA LEU A 258 2.44 -1.56 15.53
C LEU A 258 0.95 -1.88 15.62
N ARG A 259 0.45 -2.59 14.63
CA ARG A 259 -0.95 -3.02 14.60
C ARG A 259 -1.12 -4.22 15.52
N ILE A 260 -1.92 -4.06 16.59
CA ILE A 260 -2.17 -5.14 17.56
C ILE A 260 -3.44 -5.92 17.25
N TYR A 261 -4.36 -5.30 16.49
CA TYR A 261 -5.64 -5.91 16.10
C TYR A 261 -6.15 -5.25 14.81
N ASP A 262 -6.74 -6.08 13.94
CA ASP A 262 -7.68 -5.67 12.91
C ASP A 262 -8.76 -6.75 12.69
N ARG A 263 -9.70 -6.50 11.75
CA ARG A 263 -10.80 -7.44 11.50
C ARG A 263 -10.35 -8.82 10.98
N THR A 264 -9.16 -8.91 10.45
CA THR A 264 -8.63 -10.12 9.83
C THR A 264 -7.60 -10.83 10.70
N MET A 265 -7.06 -10.14 11.71
CA MET A 265 -5.98 -10.68 12.54
C MET A 265 -5.95 -10.07 13.95
N VAL A 266 -5.81 -10.92 14.95
CA VAL A 266 -5.20 -10.56 16.24
C VAL A 266 -3.71 -10.85 16.10
N THR A 267 -2.85 -9.85 16.26
CA THR A 267 -1.41 -10.05 16.11
C THR A 267 -0.91 -11.12 17.06
N HIS A 268 -0.25 -12.12 16.52
CA HIS A 268 0.31 -13.26 17.25
C HIS A 268 1.13 -12.77 18.45
N ARG A 269 0.88 -13.35 19.64
CA ARG A 269 1.47 -12.86 20.90
C ARG A 269 2.99 -12.81 20.84
N GLY A 270 3.63 -13.92 20.44
CA GLY A 270 5.10 -13.97 20.34
C GLY A 270 5.67 -12.97 19.36
N MET A 271 4.98 -12.71 18.22
CA MET A 271 5.37 -11.65 17.27
C MET A 271 5.30 -10.26 17.93
N ARG A 272 4.21 -9.98 18.65
CA ARG A 272 4.04 -8.70 19.32
C ARG A 272 5.12 -8.46 20.37
N GLU A 273 5.42 -9.45 21.20
CA GLU A 273 6.47 -9.37 22.21
C GLU A 273 7.84 -9.14 21.55
N PHE A 274 8.20 -9.92 20.53
CA PHE A 274 9.46 -9.77 19.81
C PHE A 274 9.62 -8.39 19.15
N ILE A 275 8.55 -7.84 18.56
CA ILE A 275 8.58 -6.52 17.95
C ILE A 275 8.76 -5.42 19.01
N LEU A 276 8.03 -5.51 20.13
CA LEU A 276 8.14 -4.54 21.23
C LEU A 276 9.52 -4.56 21.87
N ASP A 277 10.03 -5.72 22.21
CA ASP A 277 11.38 -5.89 22.79
C ASP A 277 12.45 -5.33 21.86
N THR A 278 12.32 -5.55 20.55
CA THR A 278 13.22 -4.99 19.55
C THR A 278 13.14 -3.46 19.51
N ALA A 279 11.93 -2.89 19.47
CA ALA A 279 11.73 -1.45 19.43
C ALA A 279 12.28 -0.77 20.69
N GLU A 280 12.01 -1.34 21.88
CA GLU A 280 12.48 -0.81 23.16
C GLU A 280 14.01 -0.93 23.32
N THR A 281 14.59 -2.08 22.97
CA THR A 281 16.04 -2.32 23.04
C THR A 281 16.83 -1.34 22.18
N HIS A 282 16.28 -0.98 21.02
CA HIS A 282 16.94 -0.06 20.10
C HIS A 282 16.45 1.38 20.20
N ASN A 283 15.57 1.71 21.16
CA ASN A 283 14.98 3.03 21.36
C ASN A 283 14.28 3.56 20.09
N ILE A 284 13.62 2.68 19.32
CA ILE A 284 12.89 3.04 18.12
C ILE A 284 11.51 3.56 18.53
N PRO A 285 11.12 4.78 18.14
CA PRO A 285 9.80 5.30 18.49
C PRO A 285 8.70 4.51 17.78
N TYR A 286 7.66 4.15 18.52
CA TYR A 286 6.51 3.41 18.00
C TYR A 286 5.20 3.85 18.63
N GLN A 287 4.10 3.45 18.01
CA GLN A 287 2.75 3.65 18.51
C GLN A 287 1.88 2.43 18.24
N TYR A 288 0.95 2.13 19.16
CA TYR A 288 -0.03 1.08 18.96
C TYR A 288 -1.12 1.51 17.97
N PHE A 289 -1.68 0.52 17.27
CA PHE A 289 -2.79 0.75 16.36
C PHE A 289 -3.83 -0.38 16.40
N ILE A 290 -5.10 0.02 16.37
CA ILE A 290 -6.25 -0.86 16.20
C ILE A 290 -6.98 -0.42 14.93
N SER A 291 -7.21 -1.35 13.99
CA SER A 291 -7.81 -1.06 12.68
C SER A 291 -9.21 -1.68 12.56
N GLN A 292 -10.03 -1.04 11.73
CA GLN A 292 -11.29 -1.62 11.24
C GLN A 292 -11.14 -2.25 9.85
N GLY A 293 -10.02 -2.03 9.16
CA GLY A 293 -9.65 -2.68 7.89
C GLY A 293 -8.65 -3.80 8.11
N GLY A 294 -8.57 -4.75 7.19
CA GLY A 294 -7.55 -5.80 7.19
C GLY A 294 -6.28 -5.38 6.45
N THR A 295 -5.29 -6.27 6.40
CA THR A 295 -4.07 -6.17 5.58
C THR A 295 -3.68 -7.55 5.09
N ASP A 296 -2.67 -7.60 4.22
CA ASP A 296 -2.04 -8.85 3.77
C ASP A 296 -1.60 -9.75 4.94
N ALA A 297 -1.27 -9.17 6.11
CA ALA A 297 -0.91 -9.96 7.30
C ALA A 297 -2.02 -10.93 7.72
N GLY A 298 -3.28 -10.51 7.70
CA GLY A 298 -4.40 -11.36 8.06
C GLY A 298 -4.62 -12.52 7.08
N ARG A 299 -4.29 -12.34 5.80
CA ARG A 299 -4.37 -13.40 4.79
C ARG A 299 -3.23 -14.41 4.93
N VAL A 300 -1.99 -13.92 5.10
CA VAL A 300 -0.83 -14.79 5.31
C VAL A 300 -0.94 -15.52 6.64
N HIS A 301 -1.39 -14.85 7.69
CA HIS A 301 -1.60 -15.42 9.02
C HIS A 301 -2.44 -16.72 9.01
N THR A 302 -3.46 -16.77 8.16
CA THR A 302 -4.35 -17.94 8.03
C THR A 302 -3.99 -18.87 6.88
N SER A 303 -2.85 -18.63 6.18
CA SER A 303 -2.40 -19.49 5.09
C SER A 303 -1.65 -20.73 5.60
N ASN A 304 -1.64 -21.79 4.80
CA ASN A 304 -1.00 -23.07 5.10
C ASN A 304 -1.49 -23.65 6.46
N SER A 305 -0.57 -23.88 7.41
CA SER A 305 -0.88 -24.35 8.78
C SER A 305 -0.94 -23.19 9.81
N GLY A 306 -0.99 -21.96 9.33
CA GLY A 306 -0.84 -20.75 10.14
C GLY A 306 0.59 -20.23 10.14
N ILE A 307 0.76 -18.93 9.87
CA ILE A 307 2.07 -18.27 9.78
C ILE A 307 2.06 -17.09 10.76
N PRO A 308 2.96 -17.05 11.77
CA PRO A 308 3.11 -15.86 12.61
C PRO A 308 3.31 -14.62 11.76
N SER A 309 2.39 -13.67 11.88
CA SER A 309 2.35 -12.48 11.05
C SER A 309 2.18 -11.22 11.88
N ALA A 310 2.72 -10.11 11.41
CA ALA A 310 2.54 -8.79 12.01
C ALA A 310 2.57 -7.69 10.95
N VAL A 311 2.11 -6.51 11.30
CA VAL A 311 2.18 -5.30 10.48
C VAL A 311 3.21 -4.34 11.09
N ILE A 312 4.20 -3.96 10.30
CA ILE A 312 5.13 -2.84 10.58
C ILE A 312 4.73 -1.70 9.67
N GLY A 313 4.01 -0.74 10.24
CA GLY A 313 3.35 0.29 9.46
C GLY A 313 3.85 1.70 9.71
N VAL A 314 3.23 2.61 8.97
CA VAL A 314 3.27 4.05 9.21
C VAL A 314 1.85 4.59 9.21
N CYS A 315 1.66 5.74 9.86
CA CYS A 315 0.42 6.48 9.70
C CYS A 315 0.48 7.37 8.47
N ALA A 316 -0.61 7.45 7.72
CA ALA A 316 -0.81 8.44 6.69
C ALA A 316 -2.18 9.11 6.84
N ARG A 317 -2.22 10.45 6.80
CA ARG A 317 -3.50 11.17 6.77
C ARG A 317 -4.17 10.96 5.43
N TYR A 318 -5.49 10.86 5.45
CA TYR A 318 -6.34 10.88 4.25
C TYR A 318 -6.04 9.76 3.26
N ILE A 319 -5.66 8.56 3.75
CA ILE A 319 -5.54 7.38 2.88
C ILE A 319 -6.88 7.08 2.20
N HIS A 320 -6.88 6.30 1.12
CA HIS A 320 -8.06 6.06 0.27
C HIS A 320 -8.69 7.34 -0.27
N THR A 321 -7.83 8.33 -0.57
CA THR A 321 -8.20 9.57 -1.28
C THR A 321 -7.16 9.90 -2.36
N HIS A 322 -7.36 11.01 -3.06
CA HIS A 322 -6.40 11.52 -4.04
C HIS A 322 -5.09 11.97 -3.41
N ALA A 323 -5.14 12.48 -2.16
CA ALA A 323 -4.01 13.11 -1.50
C ALA A 323 -3.88 12.60 -0.08
N SER A 324 -2.86 11.80 0.17
CA SER A 324 -2.48 11.37 1.50
C SER A 324 -1.14 11.98 1.93
N ILE A 325 -0.91 12.06 3.24
CA ILE A 325 0.26 12.72 3.81
C ILE A 325 0.99 11.76 4.74
N LEU A 326 2.26 11.53 4.45
CA LEU A 326 3.18 10.71 5.25
C LEU A 326 4.20 11.59 5.98
N HIS A 327 4.71 11.13 7.14
CA HIS A 327 5.77 11.78 7.90
C HIS A 327 7.10 11.01 7.75
N VAL A 328 8.19 11.70 7.41
CA VAL A 328 9.48 11.05 7.11
C VAL A 328 10.14 10.38 8.32
N ASP A 329 9.87 10.87 9.53
CA ASP A 329 10.43 10.27 10.75
C ASP A 329 9.72 8.94 11.08
N ASP A 330 8.42 8.81 10.78
CA ASP A 330 7.70 7.54 10.95
C ASP A 330 8.24 6.48 9.99
N TYR A 331 8.53 6.87 8.75
CA TYR A 331 9.21 6.00 7.80
C TYR A 331 10.60 5.56 8.31
N ALA A 332 11.38 6.48 8.86
CA ALA A 332 12.71 6.15 9.38
C ALA A 332 12.63 5.12 10.52
N ALA A 333 11.68 5.32 11.44
CA ALA A 333 11.44 4.38 12.55
C ALA A 333 10.97 3.00 12.05
N ALA A 334 10.05 2.95 11.08
CA ALA A 334 9.59 1.70 10.51
C ALA A 334 10.71 0.95 9.75
N LYS A 335 11.55 1.68 8.99
CA LYS A 335 12.72 1.12 8.30
C LYS A 335 13.71 0.53 9.31
N GLU A 336 14.05 1.26 10.35
CA GLU A 336 14.96 0.78 11.38
C GLU A 336 14.40 -0.47 12.06
N LEU A 337 13.12 -0.45 12.46
CA LEU A 337 12.47 -1.56 13.14
C LEU A 337 12.49 -2.83 12.29
N ILE A 338 11.99 -2.79 11.05
CA ILE A 338 11.96 -3.99 10.20
C ILE A 338 13.37 -4.52 9.91
N THR A 339 14.36 -3.66 9.74
CA THR A 339 15.74 -4.04 9.52
C THR A 339 16.31 -4.80 10.73
N LYS A 340 16.04 -4.32 11.96
CA LYS A 340 16.46 -5.01 13.19
C LYS A 340 15.75 -6.34 13.38
N LEU A 341 14.45 -6.40 13.12
CA LEU A 341 13.66 -7.62 13.20
C LEU A 341 14.19 -8.69 12.25
N VAL A 342 14.48 -8.36 11.00
CA VAL A 342 15.03 -9.32 10.02
C VAL A 342 16.40 -9.83 10.46
N ARG A 343 17.29 -8.94 10.92
CA ARG A 343 18.62 -9.34 11.42
C ARG A 343 18.56 -10.30 12.63
N ALA A 344 17.54 -10.13 13.48
CA ALA A 344 17.38 -10.91 14.70
C ALA A 344 16.51 -12.17 14.52
N THR A 345 15.90 -12.37 13.34
CA THR A 345 15.03 -13.54 13.10
C THR A 345 15.87 -14.74 12.69
N ASP A 346 16.36 -15.48 13.67
CA ASP A 346 16.99 -16.78 13.51
C ASP A 346 16.03 -17.92 13.88
N LYS A 347 16.51 -19.17 13.84
CA LYS A 347 15.74 -20.36 14.21
C LYS A 347 15.25 -20.31 15.66
N THR A 348 16.10 -19.88 16.58
CA THR A 348 15.79 -19.80 18.02
C THR A 348 14.71 -18.76 18.28
N THR A 349 14.83 -17.61 17.64
CA THR A 349 13.82 -16.54 17.71
C THR A 349 12.48 -17.02 17.18
N LEU A 350 12.46 -17.71 16.03
CA LEU A 350 11.22 -18.27 15.46
C LEU A 350 10.57 -19.30 16.41
N GLU A 351 11.35 -20.19 16.99
CA GLU A 351 10.86 -21.16 17.98
C GLU A 351 10.27 -20.45 19.22
N THR A 352 10.95 -19.42 19.72
CA THR A 352 10.44 -18.61 20.84
C THR A 352 9.11 -17.94 20.50
N ILE A 353 9.00 -17.34 19.30
CA ILE A 353 7.75 -16.73 18.81
C ILE A 353 6.63 -17.79 18.79
N LYS A 354 6.87 -18.96 18.18
CA LYS A 354 5.85 -20.02 18.07
C LYS A 354 5.42 -20.59 19.42
N ASN A 355 6.35 -20.71 20.37
CA ASN A 355 6.06 -21.21 21.73
C ASN A 355 5.25 -20.21 22.58
N ASN A 356 5.23 -18.93 22.20
CA ASN A 356 4.46 -17.87 22.84
C ASN A 356 3.14 -17.55 22.09
N ALA A 357 2.59 -18.53 21.37
CA ALA A 357 1.34 -18.37 20.61
C ALA A 357 0.11 -18.10 21.51
#